data_b0523045457325597abbcc33112efb66
#
_entry.id   b0523045457325597abbcc33112efb66
#
_cell.length_a   1.000
_cell.length_b   1.000
_cell.length_c   1.000
_cell.angle_alpha   90.00
_cell.angle_beta   90.00
_cell.angle_gamma   90.00
#
_symmetry.space_group_name_H-M   'P 1'
#
loop_
_entity.id
_entity.type
_entity.pdbx_description
1 polymer ?
#
loop_
_entity_poly.entity_id
_entity_poly.type
_entity_poly.pdbx_seq_one_letter_code
_entity_poly.pdbx_strand_id
1 'polypeptide(L)'
;MSRFRLSFLRLIAVLVAAASLAGGQSGIQDKRPVFGGACRLCPWGAMAEVVQAAMKPYGYDVQICYNCNAADAPRIVSEARMPPPYKPDPAVPAILAPRNAPGLGAVDFGAVAIQFLRNAYRGTGMYASEKPRTNLRLIANIQDPSYVLVAAKAETGITDLSEIRRKRWPVRILIAGIGGDATAILAHYGLSKQVIEAAGGHVGNSPEDRENFDVAIGGGGGMTTAPEWRIWTEISQKFDLNFIELPEDLLAKLAKDGEQERGIIPAGLYRGIERPIPTVVRTGTAIYGRADMPDDFAYMVAKAMDEQQQLLQWRHLNFSYNVHTVWNGYEVPLHPGAARYYKEKGYMKP
;
A
#
# COMPACT_ATOMS: atom_id res chain seq x y z
N MET A 1 28.90 -80.28 27.69
CA MET A 1 29.46 -79.46 26.56
C MET A 1 28.30 -78.64 25.99
N SER A 2 28.13 -77.38 26.44
CA SER A 2 27.08 -76.51 26.16
C SER A 2 27.56 -75.40 25.17
N ARG A 3 26.86 -75.26 24.02
CA ARG A 3 27.16 -74.20 23.09
C ARG A 3 26.19 -73.06 23.35
N PHE A 4 26.65 -71.93 23.84
CA PHE A 4 26.00 -70.68 23.94
C PHE A 4 25.91 -70.06 22.54
N ARG A 5 24.68 -69.81 22.06
CA ARG A 5 24.40 -68.93 20.88
C ARG A 5 24.13 -67.55 21.38
N LEU A 6 25.01 -66.59 21.08
CA LEU A 6 24.77 -65.15 21.23
C LEU A 6 23.84 -64.68 20.08
N SER A 7 22.66 -64.24 20.41
CA SER A 7 21.76 -63.50 19.49
C SER A 7 22.12 -62.03 19.50
N PHE A 8 22.66 -61.54 18.38
CA PHE A 8 22.85 -60.10 18.15
C PHE A 8 21.50 -59.45 17.84
N LEU A 9 20.94 -58.71 18.80
CA LEU A 9 19.87 -57.75 18.51
C LEU A 9 20.49 -56.54 17.81
N ARG A 10 20.19 -56.40 16.53
CA ARG A 10 20.43 -55.15 15.79
C ARG A 10 19.38 -54.11 16.17
N LEU A 11 19.75 -53.14 16.97
CA LEU A 11 18.98 -51.93 17.23
C LEU A 11 19.06 -51.06 15.96
N ILE A 12 17.98 -51.04 15.16
CA ILE A 12 17.84 -50.09 14.08
C ILE A 12 17.36 -48.77 14.75
N ALA A 13 18.28 -47.84 14.93
CA ALA A 13 17.96 -46.49 15.27
C ALA A 13 17.39 -45.78 14.02
N VAL A 14 16.07 -45.64 13.96
CA VAL A 14 15.40 -44.80 12.98
C VAL A 14 15.69 -43.36 13.38
N LEU A 15 16.68 -42.76 12.76
CA LEU A 15 16.83 -41.30 12.78
C LEU A 15 15.71 -40.70 11.95
N VAL A 16 14.64 -40.26 12.62
CA VAL A 16 13.68 -39.34 12.03
C VAL A 16 14.39 -37.99 11.89
N ALA A 17 14.93 -37.72 10.72
CA ALA A 17 15.37 -36.40 10.35
C ALA A 17 14.11 -35.53 10.27
N ALA A 18 13.78 -34.82 11.33
CA ALA A 18 12.88 -33.71 11.30
C ALA A 18 13.52 -32.64 10.40
N ALA A 19 13.10 -32.60 9.14
CA ALA A 19 13.38 -31.46 8.28
C ALA A 19 12.74 -30.25 8.96
N SER A 20 13.51 -29.49 9.68
CA SER A 20 13.14 -28.18 10.17
C SER A 20 12.88 -27.32 8.93
N LEU A 21 11.63 -27.21 8.53
CA LEU A 21 11.21 -26.11 7.69
C LEU A 21 11.68 -24.85 8.39
N ALA A 22 12.62 -24.14 7.78
CA ALA A 22 13.16 -22.90 8.30
C ALA A 22 12.11 -21.77 8.16
N GLY A 23 10.96 -21.98 8.79
CA GLY A 23 10.02 -20.91 9.14
C GLY A 23 10.61 -20.21 10.36
N GLY A 24 10.92 -18.92 10.26
CA GLY A 24 11.34 -18.15 11.42
C GLY A 24 10.27 -18.23 12.52
N GLN A 25 10.71 -18.21 13.76
CA GLN A 25 9.80 -18.23 14.90
C GLN A 25 8.97 -16.94 14.93
N SER A 26 7.65 -17.07 15.05
CA SER A 26 6.75 -15.93 15.18
C SER A 26 6.99 -15.21 16.51
N GLY A 27 7.10 -13.87 16.45
CA GLY A 27 7.24 -13.03 17.63
C GLY A 27 5.93 -12.77 18.38
N ILE A 28 4.79 -13.27 17.87
CA ILE A 28 3.47 -12.99 18.49
C ILE A 28 3.37 -13.55 19.91
N GLN A 29 3.86 -14.77 20.14
CA GLN A 29 3.83 -15.42 21.46
C GLN A 29 4.64 -14.64 22.48
N ASP A 30 5.77 -14.10 22.07
CA ASP A 30 6.65 -13.30 22.93
C ASP A 30 6.24 -11.83 22.99
N LYS A 31 5.07 -11.49 22.44
CA LYS A 31 4.55 -10.12 22.30
C LYS A 31 5.48 -9.15 21.57
N ARG A 32 6.33 -9.67 20.69
CA ARG A 32 7.25 -8.93 19.82
C ARG A 32 7.02 -9.25 18.34
N PRO A 33 5.77 -9.10 17.83
CA PRO A 33 5.47 -9.42 16.43
C PRO A 33 6.21 -8.50 15.47
N VAL A 34 6.53 -9.04 14.28
CA VAL A 34 7.23 -8.29 13.23
C VAL A 34 6.23 -7.80 12.19
N PHE A 35 6.21 -6.49 11.98
CA PHE A 35 5.37 -5.82 10.99
C PHE A 35 6.14 -5.56 9.70
N GLY A 36 5.61 -6.03 8.57
CA GLY A 36 6.16 -5.86 7.22
C GLY A 36 5.43 -4.80 6.39
N GLY A 37 5.97 -4.51 5.22
CA GLY A 37 5.40 -3.54 4.29
C GLY A 37 5.85 -2.10 4.52
N ALA A 38 6.65 -1.84 5.55
CA ALA A 38 7.13 -0.52 5.86
C ALA A 38 8.30 -0.07 4.96
N CYS A 39 8.38 1.21 4.73
CA CYS A 39 9.57 1.91 4.28
C CYS A 39 9.65 3.25 5.04
N ARG A 40 10.83 3.74 5.28
CA ARG A 40 11.02 4.86 6.22
C ARG A 40 10.32 6.16 5.83
N LEU A 41 10.17 6.42 4.54
CA LEU A 41 9.62 7.66 4.00
C LEU A 41 8.31 7.48 3.25
N CYS A 42 7.61 6.36 3.43
CA CYS A 42 6.36 6.08 2.75
C CYS A 42 5.16 5.99 3.71
N PRO A 43 3.93 6.07 3.22
CA PRO A 43 2.73 5.98 4.04
C PRO A 43 2.66 4.72 4.90
N TRP A 44 3.17 3.60 4.40
CA TRP A 44 3.19 2.33 5.14
C TRP A 44 4.20 2.31 6.28
N GLY A 45 5.27 3.11 6.22
CA GLY A 45 6.17 3.33 7.35
C GLY A 45 5.48 4.09 8.47
N ALA A 46 4.75 5.17 8.12
CA ALA A 46 3.92 5.91 9.08
C ALA A 46 2.83 5.00 9.68
N MET A 47 2.20 4.14 8.87
CA MET A 47 1.23 3.15 9.36
C MET A 47 1.87 2.15 10.31
N ALA A 48 3.06 1.65 10.00
CA ALA A 48 3.80 0.73 10.88
C ALA A 48 4.06 1.34 12.26
N GLU A 49 4.46 2.61 12.29
CA GLU A 49 4.69 3.35 13.54
C GLU A 49 3.38 3.62 14.31
N VAL A 50 2.27 3.87 13.60
CA VAL A 50 0.94 3.96 14.22
C VAL A 50 0.55 2.62 14.85
N VAL A 51 0.70 1.51 14.12
CA VAL A 51 0.42 0.16 14.64
C VAL A 51 1.28 -0.15 15.86
N GLN A 52 2.58 0.15 15.81
CA GLN A 52 3.50 -0.03 16.93
C GLN A 52 3.02 0.76 18.16
N ALA A 53 2.70 2.04 17.99
CA ALA A 53 2.23 2.89 19.08
C ALA A 53 0.86 2.42 19.61
N ALA A 54 -0.08 2.03 18.74
CA ALA A 54 -1.40 1.56 19.10
C ALA A 54 -1.37 0.25 19.89
N MET A 55 -0.44 -0.65 19.57
CA MET A 55 -0.32 -1.95 20.22
C MET A 55 0.42 -1.91 21.56
N LYS A 56 1.20 -0.87 21.81
CA LYS A 56 2.01 -0.73 23.02
C LYS A 56 1.20 -0.77 24.33
N PRO A 57 0.05 -0.08 24.48
CA PRO A 57 -0.79 -0.15 25.67
C PRO A 57 -1.31 -1.56 25.99
N TYR A 58 -1.37 -2.44 24.99
CA TYR A 58 -1.82 -3.83 25.14
C TYR A 58 -0.66 -4.80 25.38
N GLY A 59 0.54 -4.26 25.64
CA GLY A 59 1.72 -5.02 26.02
C GLY A 59 2.48 -5.66 24.86
N TYR A 60 2.25 -5.21 23.61
CA TYR A 60 2.99 -5.64 22.44
C TYR A 60 4.11 -4.65 22.09
N ASP A 61 5.31 -5.17 21.88
CA ASP A 61 6.48 -4.46 21.35
C ASP A 61 6.64 -4.79 19.86
N VAL A 62 5.80 -4.19 19.02
CA VAL A 62 5.81 -4.44 17.58
C VAL A 62 7.15 -4.02 16.97
N GLN A 63 7.82 -4.95 16.32
CA GLN A 63 9.07 -4.71 15.60
C GLN A 63 8.79 -4.34 14.15
N ILE A 64 9.41 -3.29 13.63
CA ILE A 64 9.13 -2.81 12.27
C ILE A 64 10.24 -3.28 11.32
N CYS A 65 9.86 -3.95 10.24
CA CYS A 65 10.74 -4.28 9.13
C CYS A 65 10.68 -3.18 8.06
N TYR A 66 11.62 -2.24 8.08
CA TYR A 66 11.65 -1.12 7.12
C TYR A 66 12.17 -1.48 5.73
N ASN A 67 12.76 -2.65 5.54
CA ASN A 67 13.18 -3.16 4.23
C ASN A 67 12.26 -4.27 3.68
N CYS A 68 11.12 -4.52 4.33
CA CYS A 68 10.06 -5.37 3.81
C CYS A 68 9.17 -4.54 2.90
N ASN A 69 9.63 -4.30 1.69
CA ASN A 69 9.00 -3.45 0.69
C ASN A 69 7.51 -3.79 0.51
N ALA A 70 6.68 -2.76 0.32
CA ALA A 70 5.23 -2.90 0.14
C ALA A 70 4.84 -3.90 -0.96
N ALA A 71 5.55 -3.93 -2.07
CA ALA A 71 5.30 -4.88 -3.16
C ALA A 71 5.62 -6.33 -2.79
N ASP A 72 6.65 -6.56 -1.94
CA ASP A 72 7.05 -7.89 -1.49
C ASP A 72 6.37 -8.32 -0.19
N ALA A 73 5.82 -7.38 0.56
CA ALA A 73 5.23 -7.66 1.86
C ALA A 73 4.18 -8.78 1.84
N PRO A 74 3.23 -8.85 0.88
CA PRO A 74 2.30 -9.98 0.80
C PRO A 74 2.98 -11.33 0.62
N ARG A 75 4.10 -11.39 -0.11
CA ARG A 75 4.90 -12.61 -0.27
C ARG A 75 5.55 -13.02 1.03
N ILE A 76 6.21 -12.06 1.67
CA ILE A 76 6.95 -12.25 2.92
C ILE A 76 5.99 -12.69 4.04
N VAL A 77 4.88 -12.00 4.21
CA VAL A 77 3.88 -12.31 5.24
C VAL A 77 3.23 -13.67 4.99
N SER A 78 2.78 -13.95 3.75
CA SER A 78 2.09 -15.21 3.44
C SER A 78 2.95 -16.46 3.69
N GLU A 79 4.25 -16.33 3.59
CA GLU A 79 5.23 -17.41 3.76
C GLU A 79 5.94 -17.39 5.11
N ALA A 80 5.59 -16.47 6.01
CA ALA A 80 6.27 -16.25 7.29
C ALA A 80 7.81 -16.16 7.13
N ARG A 81 8.24 -15.44 6.09
CA ARG A 81 9.67 -15.33 5.80
C ARG A 81 10.37 -14.37 6.75
N MET A 82 11.63 -14.63 6.96
CA MET A 82 12.55 -13.67 7.60
C MET A 82 12.66 -12.41 6.73
N PRO A 83 12.86 -11.23 7.33
CA PRO A 83 13.17 -10.02 6.59
C PRO A 83 14.31 -10.24 5.60
N PRO A 84 14.22 -9.69 4.37
CA PRO A 84 15.33 -9.77 3.45
C PRO A 84 16.55 -9.04 4.01
N PRO A 85 17.77 -9.45 3.66
CA PRO A 85 18.96 -8.71 4.03
C PRO A 85 18.88 -7.27 3.56
N TYR A 86 19.23 -6.34 4.43
CA TYR A 86 19.26 -4.93 4.05
C TYR A 86 20.34 -4.68 3.01
N LYS A 87 19.95 -4.12 1.87
CA LYS A 87 20.86 -3.64 0.84
C LYS A 87 20.78 -2.10 0.84
N PRO A 88 21.86 -1.40 1.20
CA PRO A 88 21.88 0.06 1.09
C PRO A 88 21.65 0.47 -0.37
N ASP A 89 20.73 1.40 -0.58
CA ASP A 89 20.64 2.12 -1.85
C ASP A 89 21.67 3.26 -1.80
N PRO A 90 22.69 3.27 -2.67
CA PRO A 90 23.71 4.31 -2.68
C PRO A 90 23.14 5.71 -2.97
N ALA A 91 21.96 5.80 -3.58
CA ALA A 91 21.26 7.07 -3.80
C ALA A 91 20.54 7.60 -2.55
N VAL A 92 20.38 6.77 -1.50
CA VAL A 92 19.72 7.16 -0.26
C VAL A 92 20.75 7.52 0.79
N PRO A 93 20.75 8.76 1.32
CA PRO A 93 21.65 9.15 2.41
C PRO A 93 21.56 8.15 3.58
N ALA A 94 22.71 7.78 4.14
CA ALA A 94 22.80 6.74 5.20
C ALA A 94 21.90 7.04 6.42
N ILE A 95 21.64 8.31 6.72
CA ILE A 95 20.73 8.74 7.80
C ILE A 95 19.26 8.42 7.50
N LEU A 96 18.90 8.34 6.22
CA LEU A 96 17.55 8.03 5.75
C LEU A 96 17.38 6.54 5.41
N ALA A 97 18.49 5.81 5.35
CA ALA A 97 18.45 4.39 5.05
C ALA A 97 17.61 3.64 6.11
N PRO A 98 16.70 2.76 5.69
CA PRO A 98 15.92 1.97 6.63
C PRO A 98 16.85 1.10 7.48
N ARG A 99 16.63 1.12 8.77
CA ARG A 99 17.37 0.26 9.71
C ARG A 99 16.37 -0.59 10.46
N ASN A 100 16.46 -1.89 10.23
CA ASN A 100 15.72 -2.84 11.06
C ASN A 100 16.40 -2.98 12.43
N ALA A 101 15.60 -3.31 13.44
CA ALA A 101 16.15 -3.77 14.70
C ALA A 101 16.99 -5.04 14.47
N PRO A 102 18.10 -5.22 15.19
CA PRO A 102 18.84 -6.49 15.14
C PRO A 102 17.96 -7.66 15.57
N GLY A 103 18.12 -8.81 14.91
CA GLY A 103 17.46 -10.04 15.32
C GLY A 103 15.94 -10.09 15.10
N LEU A 104 15.42 -9.38 14.07
CA LEU A 104 14.02 -9.54 13.67
C LEU A 104 13.70 -11.00 13.38
N GLY A 105 12.55 -11.46 13.91
CA GLY A 105 11.96 -12.75 13.58
C GLY A 105 11.32 -12.78 12.19
N ALA A 106 10.56 -13.85 11.92
CA ALA A 106 9.71 -13.92 10.74
C ALA A 106 8.67 -12.81 10.74
N VAL A 107 8.30 -12.32 9.55
CA VAL A 107 7.29 -11.28 9.43
C VAL A 107 5.90 -11.88 9.67
N ASP A 108 5.22 -11.38 10.69
CA ASP A 108 3.94 -11.91 11.15
C ASP A 108 2.74 -11.31 10.43
N PHE A 109 2.74 -10.00 10.26
CA PHE A 109 1.66 -9.23 9.65
C PHE A 109 2.24 -7.98 8.99
N GLY A 110 1.40 -7.17 8.33
CA GLY A 110 1.92 -6.00 7.65
C GLY A 110 0.84 -5.08 7.12
N ALA A 111 1.27 -4.05 6.39
CA ALA A 111 0.38 -3.17 5.65
C ALA A 111 0.79 -3.06 4.19
N VAL A 112 -0.23 -2.87 3.34
CA VAL A 112 -0.06 -2.63 1.90
C VAL A 112 -1.33 -1.96 1.37
N ALA A 113 -1.24 -1.29 0.22
CA ALA A 113 -2.45 -0.85 -0.46
C ALA A 113 -3.38 -2.04 -0.71
N ILE A 114 -4.67 -1.87 -0.44
CA ILE A 114 -5.68 -2.96 -0.53
C ILE A 114 -5.64 -3.67 -1.90
N GLN A 115 -5.39 -2.93 -2.96
CA GLN A 115 -5.23 -3.43 -4.32
C GLN A 115 -4.10 -4.47 -4.44
N PHE A 116 -2.93 -4.22 -3.84
CA PHE A 116 -1.83 -5.19 -3.85
C PHE A 116 -2.17 -6.45 -3.02
N LEU A 117 -2.89 -6.27 -1.92
CA LEU A 117 -3.35 -7.40 -1.13
C LEU A 117 -4.32 -8.29 -1.92
N ARG A 118 -5.29 -7.68 -2.63
CA ARG A 118 -6.22 -8.37 -3.52
C ARG A 118 -5.48 -9.11 -4.64
N ASN A 119 -4.54 -8.43 -5.29
CA ASN A 119 -3.75 -9.03 -6.36
C ASN A 119 -2.91 -10.21 -5.88
N ALA A 120 -2.29 -10.11 -4.71
CA ALA A 120 -1.57 -11.23 -4.10
C ALA A 120 -2.49 -12.39 -3.74
N TYR A 121 -3.68 -12.08 -3.19
CA TYR A 121 -4.68 -13.08 -2.82
C TYR A 121 -5.17 -13.87 -4.04
N ARG A 122 -5.39 -13.18 -5.18
CA ARG A 122 -5.88 -13.79 -6.43
C ARG A 122 -4.76 -14.36 -7.31
N GLY A 123 -3.52 -13.95 -7.17
CA GLY A 123 -2.44 -14.22 -8.11
C GLY A 123 -2.61 -13.44 -9.41
N THR A 124 -2.96 -12.15 -9.32
CA THR A 124 -3.15 -11.25 -10.47
C THR A 124 -2.18 -10.07 -10.43
N GLY A 125 -2.22 -9.20 -11.45
CA GLY A 125 -1.36 -8.04 -11.54
C GLY A 125 0.12 -8.41 -11.47
N MET A 126 0.87 -7.79 -10.58
CA MET A 126 2.29 -8.08 -10.38
C MET A 126 2.59 -9.48 -9.78
N TYR A 127 1.57 -10.22 -9.36
CA TYR A 127 1.67 -11.58 -8.83
C TYR A 127 1.13 -12.64 -9.83
N ALA A 128 0.82 -12.25 -11.09
CA ALA A 128 0.20 -13.13 -12.08
C ALA A 128 1.04 -14.37 -12.44
N SER A 129 2.36 -14.33 -12.24
CA SER A 129 3.25 -15.48 -12.43
C SER A 129 3.39 -16.38 -11.20
N GLU A 130 2.69 -16.06 -10.12
CA GLU A 130 2.80 -16.74 -8.82
C GLU A 130 1.50 -17.47 -8.47
N LYS A 131 1.58 -18.39 -7.52
CA LYS A 131 0.38 -19.01 -6.96
C LYS A 131 -0.41 -17.99 -6.14
N PRO A 132 -1.76 -17.99 -6.21
CA PRO A 132 -2.60 -17.19 -5.34
C PRO A 132 -2.27 -17.41 -3.86
N ARG A 133 -2.22 -16.33 -3.09
CA ARG A 133 -1.87 -16.35 -1.66
C ARG A 133 -3.14 -16.35 -0.81
N THR A 134 -3.93 -17.41 -0.97
CA THR A 134 -5.26 -17.55 -0.36
C THR A 134 -5.24 -17.66 1.17
N ASN A 135 -4.06 -17.77 1.78
CA ASN A 135 -3.88 -17.74 3.23
C ASN A 135 -3.81 -16.33 3.83
N LEU A 136 -3.84 -15.27 3.01
CA LEU A 136 -3.88 -13.90 3.51
C LEU A 136 -5.27 -13.54 4.05
N ARG A 137 -5.29 -12.74 5.13
CA ARG A 137 -6.52 -12.26 5.78
C ARG A 137 -6.40 -10.78 6.10
N LEU A 138 -7.45 -10.02 5.81
CA LEU A 138 -7.57 -8.64 6.26
C LEU A 138 -7.73 -8.59 7.78
N ILE A 139 -7.10 -7.62 8.43
CA ILE A 139 -7.37 -7.27 9.82
C ILE A 139 -8.12 -5.94 9.86
N ALA A 140 -7.63 -4.93 9.16
CA ALA A 140 -8.27 -3.63 9.08
C ALA A 140 -7.99 -2.99 7.71
N ASN A 141 -9.01 -2.40 7.09
CA ASN A 141 -8.86 -1.55 5.93
C ASN A 141 -8.90 -0.09 6.40
N ILE A 142 -7.74 0.53 6.49
CA ILE A 142 -7.60 1.92 6.87
C ILE A 142 -7.69 2.74 5.58
N GLN A 143 -8.79 3.43 5.39
CA GLN A 143 -9.05 4.16 4.16
C GLN A 143 -8.21 5.43 4.08
N ASP A 144 -7.30 5.42 3.13
CA ASP A 144 -6.53 6.59 2.70
C ASP A 144 -6.82 6.79 1.20
N PRO A 145 -7.87 7.57 0.86
CA PRO A 145 -8.29 7.72 -0.52
C PRO A 145 -7.23 8.45 -1.33
N SER A 146 -6.81 7.84 -2.43
CA SER A 146 -5.96 8.45 -3.44
C SER A 146 -6.74 8.59 -4.74
N TYR A 147 -7.08 9.82 -5.08
CA TYR A 147 -7.82 10.18 -6.28
C TYR A 147 -6.89 10.32 -7.48
N VAL A 148 -7.35 9.96 -8.65
CA VAL A 148 -6.67 10.32 -9.90
C VAL A 148 -7.09 11.74 -10.29
N LEU A 149 -6.11 12.60 -10.47
CA LEU A 149 -6.28 14.03 -10.72
C LEU A 149 -5.58 14.41 -12.03
N VAL A 150 -6.21 15.31 -12.75
CA VAL A 150 -5.62 16.00 -13.91
C VAL A 150 -5.92 17.48 -13.77
N ALA A 151 -4.88 18.31 -13.88
CA ALA A 151 -5.06 19.75 -13.86
C ALA A 151 -4.07 20.43 -14.79
N ALA A 152 -4.50 21.53 -15.41
CA ALA A 152 -3.62 22.41 -16.16
C ALA A 152 -3.47 23.75 -15.42
N LYS A 153 -2.31 24.41 -15.56
CA LYS A 153 -2.22 25.80 -15.14
C LYS A 153 -3.22 26.65 -15.90
N ALA A 154 -3.98 27.50 -15.20
CA ALA A 154 -5.04 28.30 -15.78
C ALA A 154 -4.55 29.19 -16.92
N GLU A 155 -3.33 29.72 -16.78
CA GLU A 155 -2.68 30.58 -17.79
C GLU A 155 -2.46 29.90 -19.15
N THR A 156 -2.41 28.56 -19.18
CA THR A 156 -2.25 27.78 -20.43
C THR A 156 -3.53 27.77 -21.27
N GLY A 157 -4.68 27.94 -20.65
CA GLY A 157 -5.99 27.81 -21.29
C GLY A 157 -6.35 26.38 -21.70
N ILE A 158 -5.59 25.37 -21.26
CA ILE A 158 -5.89 23.95 -21.54
C ILE A 158 -7.07 23.51 -20.67
N THR A 159 -8.14 23.05 -21.31
CA THR A 159 -9.34 22.51 -20.67
C THR A 159 -9.64 21.08 -21.08
N ASP A 160 -8.97 20.58 -22.13
CA ASP A 160 -9.09 19.22 -22.67
C ASP A 160 -7.72 18.72 -23.16
N LEU A 161 -7.30 17.57 -22.70
CA LEU A 161 -6.02 16.97 -23.09
C LEU A 161 -5.95 16.61 -24.58
N SER A 162 -7.09 16.39 -25.26
CA SER A 162 -7.14 16.11 -26.71
C SER A 162 -6.58 17.26 -27.54
N GLU A 163 -6.66 18.49 -27.03
CA GLU A 163 -6.12 19.67 -27.71
C GLU A 163 -4.60 19.63 -27.86
N ILE A 164 -3.90 19.06 -26.89
CA ILE A 164 -2.44 18.95 -26.90
C ILE A 164 -1.97 18.23 -28.16
N ARG A 165 -2.60 17.09 -28.46
CA ARG A 165 -2.26 16.32 -29.67
C ARG A 165 -2.69 17.05 -30.95
N ARG A 166 -3.91 17.58 -30.97
CA ARG A 166 -4.47 18.27 -32.14
C ARG A 166 -3.65 19.48 -32.55
N LYS A 167 -3.20 20.27 -31.57
CA LYS A 167 -2.39 21.48 -31.78
C LYS A 167 -0.89 21.22 -31.83
N ARG A 168 -0.43 19.99 -31.62
CA ARG A 168 0.99 19.65 -31.42
C ARG A 168 1.66 20.58 -30.42
N TRP A 169 1.00 20.80 -29.31
CA TRP A 169 1.43 21.76 -28.29
C TRP A 169 2.66 21.24 -27.55
N PRO A 170 3.76 22.01 -27.44
CA PRO A 170 4.97 21.62 -26.75
C PRO A 170 4.80 21.73 -25.23
N VAL A 171 3.88 20.92 -24.66
CA VAL A 171 3.52 20.99 -23.24
C VAL A 171 4.53 20.29 -22.35
N ARG A 172 4.65 20.78 -21.13
CA ARG A 172 5.40 20.16 -20.03
C ARG A 172 4.41 19.42 -19.11
N ILE A 173 4.50 18.11 -19.05
CA ILE A 173 3.65 17.27 -18.22
C ILE A 173 4.39 16.89 -16.94
N LEU A 174 3.84 17.29 -15.81
CA LEU A 174 4.27 16.84 -14.49
C LEU A 174 3.55 15.53 -14.13
N ILE A 175 4.30 14.47 -13.89
CA ILE A 175 3.77 13.24 -13.30
C ILE A 175 3.72 13.42 -11.78
N ALA A 176 2.52 13.68 -11.26
CA ALA A 176 2.29 13.96 -9.85
C ALA A 176 1.95 12.67 -9.10
N GLY A 177 2.88 12.16 -8.31
CA GLY A 177 2.71 10.91 -7.55
C GLY A 177 3.08 9.65 -8.33
N ILE A 178 2.36 8.55 -8.12
CA ILE A 178 2.65 7.24 -8.75
C ILE A 178 2.17 7.23 -10.20
N GLY A 179 3.10 7.07 -11.14
CA GLY A 179 2.91 7.35 -12.56
C GLY A 179 2.06 6.39 -13.41
N GLY A 180 1.53 5.28 -12.86
CA GLY A 180 0.80 4.29 -13.68
C GLY A 180 -0.46 4.85 -14.32
N ASP A 181 -1.25 5.61 -13.59
CA ASP A 181 -2.49 6.22 -14.10
C ASP A 181 -2.20 7.30 -15.13
N ALA A 182 -1.15 8.09 -14.92
CA ALA A 182 -0.74 9.13 -15.86
C ALA A 182 -0.40 8.53 -17.23
N THR A 183 0.30 7.40 -17.26
CA THR A 183 0.60 6.70 -18.51
C THR A 183 -0.67 6.24 -19.23
N ALA A 184 -1.63 5.68 -18.51
CA ALA A 184 -2.90 5.24 -19.09
C ALA A 184 -3.75 6.40 -19.60
N ILE A 185 -3.80 7.53 -18.87
CA ILE A 185 -4.48 8.75 -19.27
C ILE A 185 -3.84 9.31 -20.53
N LEU A 186 -2.54 9.52 -20.54
CA LEU A 186 -1.84 10.04 -21.73
C LEU A 186 -2.06 9.14 -22.95
N ALA A 187 -2.01 7.82 -22.79
CA ALA A 187 -2.24 6.86 -23.86
C ALA A 187 -3.65 6.96 -24.45
N HIS A 188 -4.68 7.21 -23.63
CA HIS A 188 -6.06 7.42 -24.11
C HIS A 188 -6.17 8.58 -25.10
N TYR A 189 -5.45 9.68 -24.83
CA TYR A 189 -5.42 10.84 -25.74
C TYR A 189 -4.37 10.72 -26.86
N GLY A 190 -3.73 9.53 -27.00
CA GLY A 190 -2.64 9.30 -27.94
C GLY A 190 -1.41 10.15 -27.67
N LEU A 191 -1.20 10.49 -26.42
CA LEU A 191 -0.05 11.22 -25.92
C LEU A 191 0.88 10.19 -25.24
N SER A 192 2.01 9.92 -25.85
CA SER A 192 3.11 9.21 -25.18
C SER A 192 4.22 10.20 -24.88
N LYS A 193 5.15 9.81 -24.00
CA LYS A 193 6.34 10.61 -23.75
C LYS A 193 7.05 10.99 -25.05
N GLN A 194 7.21 10.04 -25.96
CA GLN A 194 7.85 10.26 -27.27
C GLN A 194 7.07 11.26 -28.13
N VAL A 195 5.73 11.20 -28.13
CA VAL A 195 4.90 12.14 -28.90
C VAL A 195 5.03 13.56 -28.36
N ILE A 196 5.02 13.72 -27.05
CA ILE A 196 5.16 15.01 -26.37
C ILE A 196 6.56 15.59 -26.62
N GLU A 197 7.61 14.80 -26.45
CA GLU A 197 9.00 15.23 -26.67
C GLU A 197 9.27 15.57 -28.16
N ALA A 198 8.69 14.81 -29.08
CA ALA A 198 8.79 15.13 -30.53
C ALA A 198 8.09 16.43 -30.90
N ALA A 199 7.12 16.88 -30.10
CA ALA A 199 6.50 18.21 -30.27
C ALA A 199 7.26 19.34 -29.55
N GLY A 200 8.39 19.04 -28.93
CA GLY A 200 9.19 20.01 -28.16
C GLY A 200 8.79 20.16 -26.70
N GLY A 201 7.89 19.29 -26.22
CA GLY A 201 7.44 19.25 -24.83
C GLY A 201 8.35 18.41 -23.92
N HIS A 202 7.89 18.16 -22.70
CA HIS A 202 8.64 17.38 -21.70
C HIS A 202 7.68 16.57 -20.81
N VAL A 203 8.11 15.40 -20.31
CA VAL A 203 7.40 14.61 -19.32
C VAL A 203 8.35 14.21 -18.21
N GLY A 204 8.08 14.66 -16.99
CA GLY A 204 8.96 14.42 -15.84
C GLY A 204 8.27 14.50 -14.50
N ASN A 205 9.06 14.31 -13.43
CA ASN A 205 8.59 14.37 -12.03
C ASN A 205 9.67 14.94 -11.08
N SER A 206 10.70 15.60 -11.62
CA SER A 206 11.76 16.21 -10.84
C SER A 206 11.24 17.42 -10.03
N PRO A 207 12.02 17.93 -9.06
CA PRO A 207 11.72 19.19 -8.40
C PRO A 207 11.56 20.37 -9.38
N GLU A 208 12.35 20.39 -10.46
CA GLU A 208 12.25 21.42 -11.50
C GLU A 208 10.93 21.31 -12.27
N ASP A 209 10.45 20.09 -12.54
CA ASP A 209 9.17 19.88 -13.22
C ASP A 209 7.98 20.37 -12.39
N ARG A 210 8.08 20.38 -11.07
CA ARG A 210 7.03 20.92 -10.18
C ARG A 210 6.90 22.43 -10.28
N GLU A 211 7.96 23.10 -10.68
CA GLU A 211 7.97 24.54 -10.91
C GLU A 211 7.54 24.89 -12.34
N ASN A 212 7.92 24.06 -13.30
CA ASN A 212 7.85 24.33 -14.72
C ASN A 212 6.98 23.29 -15.46
N PHE A 213 5.69 23.24 -15.17
CA PHE A 213 4.74 22.37 -15.89
C PHE A 213 3.59 23.19 -16.46
N ASP A 214 2.92 22.61 -17.46
CA ASP A 214 1.66 23.12 -18.03
C ASP A 214 0.46 22.28 -17.55
N VAL A 215 0.68 20.96 -17.46
CA VAL A 215 -0.34 19.99 -17.02
C VAL A 215 0.26 19.04 -15.98
N ALA A 216 -0.45 18.80 -14.89
CA ALA A 216 -0.13 17.80 -13.89
C ALA A 216 -1.10 16.63 -13.98
N ILE A 217 -0.60 15.39 -13.93
CA ILE A 217 -1.40 14.17 -14.01
C ILE A 217 -0.90 13.18 -12.97
N GLY A 218 -1.79 12.59 -12.18
CA GLY A 218 -1.40 11.50 -11.28
C GLY A 218 -2.32 11.28 -10.10
N GLY A 219 -1.91 10.41 -9.22
CA GLY A 219 -2.63 10.13 -7.98
C GLY A 219 -2.36 11.18 -6.91
N GLY A 220 -3.38 11.53 -6.16
CA GLY A 220 -3.25 12.48 -5.06
C GLY A 220 -4.47 12.48 -4.15
N GLY A 221 -4.43 13.25 -3.10
CA GLY A 221 -5.57 13.43 -2.20
C GLY A 221 -5.47 12.71 -0.89
N GLY A 222 -4.46 11.88 -0.69
CA GLY A 222 -4.18 11.31 0.63
C GLY A 222 -3.77 12.40 1.61
N MET A 223 -4.32 12.36 2.81
CA MET A 223 -3.95 13.27 3.90
C MET A 223 -2.70 12.77 4.64
N THR A 224 -1.68 12.41 3.87
CA THR A 224 -0.43 11.86 4.39
C THR A 224 0.72 12.86 4.22
N THR A 225 1.71 12.76 5.09
CA THR A 225 2.96 13.55 4.99
C THR A 225 3.96 12.98 3.99
N ALA A 226 3.67 11.86 3.34
CA ALA A 226 4.57 11.29 2.35
C ALA A 226 4.84 12.32 1.24
N PRO A 227 6.12 12.58 0.91
CA PRO A 227 6.49 13.65 -0.04
C PRO A 227 5.84 13.49 -1.40
N GLU A 228 5.67 12.26 -1.87
CA GLU A 228 5.06 11.94 -3.17
C GLU A 228 3.57 12.32 -3.25
N TRP A 229 2.88 12.43 -2.11
CA TRP A 229 1.45 12.79 -2.04
C TRP A 229 1.22 14.28 -1.83
N ARG A 230 2.24 15.00 -1.37
CA ARG A 230 2.17 16.43 -1.10
C ARG A 230 2.19 17.28 -2.36
N ILE A 231 2.59 16.73 -3.51
CA ILE A 231 2.74 17.45 -4.78
C ILE A 231 1.47 18.24 -5.10
N TRP A 232 0.30 17.61 -5.02
CA TRP A 232 -0.96 18.28 -5.34
C TRP A 232 -1.29 19.45 -4.40
N THR A 233 -1.00 19.30 -3.12
CA THR A 233 -1.12 20.41 -2.14
C THR A 233 -0.18 21.56 -2.53
N GLU A 234 1.08 21.25 -2.80
CA GLU A 234 2.11 22.24 -3.13
C GLU A 234 1.75 23.01 -4.41
N ILE A 235 1.45 22.31 -5.50
CA ILE A 235 1.16 22.96 -6.78
C ILE A 235 -0.16 23.72 -6.77
N SER A 236 -1.20 23.22 -6.09
CA SER A 236 -2.49 23.92 -5.99
C SER A 236 -2.45 25.18 -5.14
N GLN A 237 -1.53 25.25 -4.18
CA GLN A 237 -1.29 26.47 -3.39
C GLN A 237 -0.49 27.50 -4.17
N LYS A 238 0.45 27.05 -5.02
CA LYS A 238 1.37 27.91 -5.76
C LYS A 238 0.82 28.43 -7.06
N PHE A 239 0.03 27.64 -7.78
CA PHE A 239 -0.46 27.95 -9.11
C PHE A 239 -2.00 27.96 -9.15
N ASP A 240 -2.58 28.78 -10.03
CA ASP A 240 -3.98 28.67 -10.38
C ASP A 240 -4.16 27.49 -11.33
N LEU A 241 -4.95 26.50 -10.89
CA LEU A 241 -5.14 25.24 -11.59
C LEU A 241 -6.59 25.09 -12.06
N ASN A 242 -6.78 24.71 -13.32
CA ASN A 242 -8.02 24.20 -13.87
C ASN A 242 -8.00 22.68 -13.79
N PHE A 243 -8.84 22.09 -12.94
CA PHE A 243 -8.97 20.63 -12.84
C PHE A 243 -9.81 20.12 -14.00
N ILE A 244 -9.27 19.15 -14.73
CA ILE A 244 -9.85 18.58 -15.95
C ILE A 244 -10.61 17.31 -15.59
N GLU A 245 -11.89 17.26 -15.95
CA GLU A 245 -12.73 16.08 -15.81
C GLU A 245 -12.41 15.07 -16.91
N LEU A 246 -12.20 13.80 -16.50
CA LEU A 246 -11.90 12.72 -17.43
C LEU A 246 -13.20 12.14 -18.01
N PRO A 247 -13.22 11.73 -19.28
CA PRO A 247 -14.40 11.14 -19.90
C PRO A 247 -14.74 9.78 -19.31
N GLU A 248 -16.02 9.42 -19.36
CA GLU A 248 -16.57 8.24 -18.69
C GLU A 248 -15.94 6.93 -19.16
N ASP A 249 -15.68 6.79 -20.44
CA ASP A 249 -15.01 5.59 -21.00
C ASP A 249 -13.59 5.41 -20.49
N LEU A 250 -12.85 6.51 -20.33
CA LEU A 250 -11.52 6.49 -19.70
C LEU A 250 -11.62 6.14 -18.21
N LEU A 251 -12.57 6.71 -17.48
CA LEU A 251 -12.78 6.37 -16.06
C LEU A 251 -13.15 4.90 -15.88
N ALA A 252 -14.02 4.36 -16.75
CA ALA A 252 -14.36 2.93 -16.75
C ALA A 252 -13.13 2.04 -17.02
N LYS A 253 -12.29 2.45 -17.97
CA LYS A 253 -11.03 1.77 -18.28
C LYS A 253 -10.05 1.79 -17.10
N LEU A 254 -9.84 2.96 -16.50
CA LEU A 254 -8.94 3.10 -15.33
C LEU A 254 -9.43 2.27 -14.15
N ALA A 255 -10.74 2.27 -13.89
CA ALA A 255 -11.33 1.46 -12.82
C ALA A 255 -11.07 -0.04 -13.04
N LYS A 256 -11.28 -0.52 -14.27
CA LYS A 256 -11.09 -1.92 -14.63
C LYS A 256 -9.62 -2.33 -14.62
N ASP A 257 -8.79 -1.63 -15.39
CA ASP A 257 -7.39 -2.01 -15.62
C ASP A 257 -6.51 -1.74 -14.40
N GLY A 258 -6.81 -0.67 -13.65
CA GLY A 258 -6.13 -0.30 -12.41
C GLY A 258 -6.70 -0.95 -11.16
N GLU A 259 -7.77 -1.76 -11.29
CA GLU A 259 -8.52 -2.33 -10.16
C GLU A 259 -8.90 -1.27 -9.11
N GLN A 260 -9.29 -0.09 -9.59
CA GLN A 260 -9.67 1.05 -8.77
C GLN A 260 -11.20 1.15 -8.70
N GLU A 261 -11.69 1.85 -7.70
CA GLU A 261 -13.12 2.14 -7.58
C GLU A 261 -13.48 3.44 -8.31
N ARG A 262 -14.75 3.55 -8.69
CA ARG A 262 -15.28 4.83 -9.09
C ARG A 262 -15.43 5.71 -7.86
N GLY A 263 -15.03 6.96 -7.98
CA GLY A 263 -15.03 7.91 -6.88
C GLY A 263 -15.34 9.33 -7.34
N ILE A 264 -15.37 10.21 -6.37
CA ILE A 264 -15.62 11.64 -6.57
C ILE A 264 -14.58 12.41 -5.78
N ILE A 265 -13.84 13.29 -6.44
CA ILE A 265 -12.98 14.26 -5.78
C ILE A 265 -13.91 15.27 -5.10
N PRO A 266 -13.84 15.45 -3.77
CA PRO A 266 -14.67 16.42 -3.09
C PRO A 266 -14.35 17.86 -3.51
N ALA A 267 -15.37 18.71 -3.61
CA ALA A 267 -15.14 20.15 -3.71
C ALA A 267 -14.30 20.65 -2.53
N GLY A 268 -13.36 21.52 -2.80
CA GLY A 268 -12.48 22.08 -1.77
C GLY A 268 -11.31 21.18 -1.33
N LEU A 269 -11.14 19.97 -1.91
CA LEU A 269 -9.99 19.10 -1.57
C LEU A 269 -8.65 19.81 -1.85
N TYR A 270 -8.58 20.49 -2.98
CA TYR A 270 -7.50 21.40 -3.34
C TYR A 270 -8.06 22.73 -3.84
N ARG A 271 -7.26 23.78 -3.75
CA ARG A 271 -7.60 25.08 -4.34
C ARG A 271 -7.83 24.91 -5.85
N GLY A 272 -8.94 25.42 -6.35
CA GLY A 272 -9.37 25.28 -7.74
C GLY A 272 -10.38 24.15 -7.99
N ILE A 273 -10.70 23.31 -7.01
CA ILE A 273 -11.78 22.33 -7.11
C ILE A 273 -13.04 22.92 -6.49
N GLU A 274 -13.86 23.58 -7.33
CA GLU A 274 -15.06 24.30 -6.88
C GLU A 274 -16.32 23.41 -6.85
N ARG A 275 -16.30 22.27 -7.54
CA ARG A 275 -17.39 21.29 -7.60
C ARG A 275 -16.84 19.86 -7.47
N PRO A 276 -17.67 18.90 -7.07
CA PRO A 276 -17.28 17.49 -7.11
C PRO A 276 -16.91 17.05 -8.54
N ILE A 277 -15.81 16.30 -8.69
CA ILE A 277 -15.32 15.83 -9.99
C ILE A 277 -15.30 14.30 -10.00
N PRO A 278 -16.01 13.63 -10.94
CA PRO A 278 -15.92 12.18 -11.11
C PRO A 278 -14.50 11.73 -11.42
N THR A 279 -14.06 10.65 -10.78
CA THR A 279 -12.72 10.08 -10.97
C THR A 279 -12.69 8.61 -10.64
N VAL A 280 -11.50 8.03 -10.62
CA VAL A 280 -11.21 6.76 -9.98
C VAL A 280 -10.38 6.98 -8.71
N VAL A 281 -10.55 6.09 -7.74
CA VAL A 281 -9.93 6.21 -6.43
C VAL A 281 -9.36 4.88 -6.00
N ARG A 282 -8.16 4.92 -5.42
CA ARG A 282 -7.62 3.82 -4.64
C ARG A 282 -8.05 4.02 -3.20
N THR A 283 -8.76 3.05 -2.65
CA THR A 283 -9.27 3.12 -1.28
C THR A 283 -8.56 2.12 -0.42
N GLY A 284 -7.86 2.63 0.57
CA GLY A 284 -7.41 1.85 1.68
C GLY A 284 -5.98 1.35 1.64
N THR A 285 -5.44 1.38 2.85
CA THR A 285 -4.27 0.62 3.28
C THR A 285 -4.77 -0.54 4.13
N ALA A 286 -4.52 -1.75 3.67
CA ALA A 286 -4.89 -2.94 4.41
C ALA A 286 -3.82 -3.27 5.45
N ILE A 287 -4.21 -3.43 6.71
CA ILE A 287 -3.46 -4.17 7.71
C ILE A 287 -3.92 -5.62 7.61
N TYR A 288 -3.01 -6.54 7.42
CA TYR A 288 -3.31 -7.93 7.11
C TYR A 288 -2.30 -8.90 7.71
N GLY A 289 -2.70 -10.14 7.84
CA GLY A 289 -1.85 -11.24 8.31
C GLY A 289 -2.17 -12.54 7.58
N ARG A 290 -1.78 -13.66 8.18
CA ARG A 290 -2.11 -15.00 7.68
C ARG A 290 -3.33 -15.58 8.37
N ALA A 291 -3.97 -16.56 7.72
CA ALA A 291 -5.10 -17.29 8.27
C ALA A 291 -4.76 -18.13 9.52
N ASP A 292 -3.49 -18.52 9.66
CA ASP A 292 -2.98 -19.29 10.81
C ASP A 292 -2.50 -18.43 11.99
N MET A 293 -2.61 -17.10 11.85
CA MET A 293 -2.29 -16.18 12.93
C MET A 293 -3.31 -16.35 14.07
N PRO A 294 -2.89 -16.25 15.35
CA PRO A 294 -3.82 -16.39 16.46
C PRO A 294 -4.98 -15.38 16.40
N ASP A 295 -6.21 -15.86 16.57
CA ASP A 295 -7.42 -15.01 16.54
C ASP A 295 -7.35 -13.89 17.57
N ASP A 296 -6.83 -14.16 18.77
CA ASP A 296 -6.70 -13.14 19.82
C ASP A 296 -5.70 -12.04 19.45
N PHE A 297 -4.68 -12.36 18.67
CA PHE A 297 -3.75 -11.33 18.18
C PHE A 297 -4.41 -10.46 17.12
N ALA A 298 -5.10 -11.04 16.13
CA ALA A 298 -5.83 -10.27 15.12
C ALA A 298 -6.94 -9.42 15.73
N TYR A 299 -7.65 -9.97 16.73
CA TYR A 299 -8.64 -9.23 17.54
C TYR A 299 -7.96 -8.01 18.20
N MET A 300 -6.80 -8.22 18.82
CA MET A 300 -6.09 -7.15 19.52
C MET A 300 -5.60 -6.07 18.56
N VAL A 301 -5.11 -6.43 17.37
CA VAL A 301 -4.72 -5.44 16.35
C VAL A 301 -5.93 -4.62 15.91
N ALA A 302 -7.07 -5.26 15.61
CA ALA A 302 -8.30 -4.56 15.23
C ALA A 302 -8.76 -3.60 16.35
N LYS A 303 -8.76 -4.08 17.60
CA LYS A 303 -9.10 -3.29 18.79
C LYS A 303 -8.15 -2.10 18.98
N ALA A 304 -6.86 -2.34 18.90
CA ALA A 304 -5.87 -1.29 19.10
C ALA A 304 -6.00 -0.17 18.05
N MET A 305 -6.25 -0.53 16.79
CA MET A 305 -6.46 0.45 15.73
C MET A 305 -7.74 1.25 15.90
N ASP A 306 -8.81 0.65 16.40
CA ASP A 306 -10.07 1.33 16.71
C ASP A 306 -9.94 2.27 17.91
N GLU A 307 -9.46 1.75 19.03
CA GLU A 307 -9.37 2.51 20.28
C GLU A 307 -8.29 3.60 20.27
N GLN A 308 -7.29 3.47 19.38
CA GLN A 308 -6.19 4.42 19.23
C GLN A 308 -6.21 5.15 17.87
N GLN A 309 -7.38 5.24 17.22
CA GLN A 309 -7.50 5.84 15.88
C GLN A 309 -7.02 7.29 15.79
N GLN A 310 -7.00 8.02 16.91
CA GLN A 310 -6.43 9.38 16.98
C GLN A 310 -4.95 9.43 16.60
N LEU A 311 -4.20 8.32 16.73
CA LEU A 311 -2.80 8.27 16.30
C LEU A 311 -2.65 8.44 14.79
N LEU A 312 -3.67 8.11 14.00
CA LEU A 312 -3.70 8.35 12.56
C LEU A 312 -3.64 9.85 12.25
N GLN A 313 -4.30 10.68 13.06
CA GLN A 313 -4.29 12.13 12.90
C GLN A 313 -2.89 12.71 13.08
N TRP A 314 -2.13 12.22 14.05
CA TRP A 314 -0.75 12.65 14.28
C TRP A 314 0.20 12.32 13.12
N ARG A 315 -0.17 11.34 12.30
CA ARG A 315 0.58 10.96 11.10
C ARG A 315 -0.03 11.51 9.80
N HIS A 316 -0.92 12.48 9.93
CA HIS A 316 -1.66 13.08 8.81
C HIS A 316 -2.41 12.04 7.94
N LEU A 317 -2.83 10.93 8.55
CA LEU A 317 -3.74 9.94 7.99
C LEU A 317 -5.17 10.18 8.50
N ASN A 318 -5.55 11.47 8.62
CA ASN A 318 -6.84 11.89 9.12
C ASN A 318 -7.97 11.25 8.30
N PHE A 319 -9.06 10.89 8.97
CA PHE A 319 -10.24 10.27 8.37
C PHE A 319 -10.00 8.89 7.73
N SER A 320 -8.84 8.28 7.94
CA SER A 320 -8.53 6.96 7.39
C SER A 320 -9.25 5.83 8.11
N TYR A 321 -9.67 6.00 9.37
CA TYR A 321 -10.43 5.00 10.10
C TYR A 321 -11.94 5.25 9.97
N ASN A 322 -12.64 4.33 9.30
CA ASN A 322 -14.09 4.41 9.12
C ASN A 322 -14.74 3.11 9.59
N VAL A 323 -15.52 3.18 10.65
CA VAL A 323 -16.21 2.02 11.26
C VAL A 323 -17.12 1.25 10.31
N HIS A 324 -17.63 1.92 9.26
CA HIS A 324 -18.52 1.29 8.27
C HIS A 324 -17.77 0.50 7.18
N THR A 325 -16.46 0.69 7.05
CA THR A 325 -15.68 0.12 5.95
C THR A 325 -14.35 -0.51 6.36
N VAL A 326 -13.89 -0.32 7.60
CA VAL A 326 -12.63 -0.85 8.12
C VAL A 326 -12.51 -2.39 8.01
N TRP A 327 -13.63 -3.07 8.01
CA TRP A 327 -13.74 -4.52 7.86
C TRP A 327 -13.91 -4.99 6.41
N ASN A 328 -14.01 -4.06 5.44
CA ASN A 328 -14.20 -4.41 4.03
C ASN A 328 -12.84 -4.75 3.39
N GLY A 329 -12.65 -6.04 3.12
CA GLY A 329 -11.47 -6.56 2.42
C GLY A 329 -11.69 -6.72 0.92
N TYR A 330 -12.84 -6.28 0.43
CA TYR A 330 -13.34 -6.52 -0.93
C TYR A 330 -13.41 -8.03 -1.20
N GLU A 331 -12.40 -8.71 -1.57
CA GLU A 331 -12.41 -10.16 -1.80
C GLU A 331 -11.47 -10.91 -0.86
N VAL A 332 -10.61 -10.18 -0.17
CA VAL A 332 -9.73 -10.79 0.83
C VAL A 332 -10.55 -11.04 2.09
N PRO A 333 -10.68 -12.28 2.55
CA PRO A 333 -11.47 -12.58 3.73
C PRO A 333 -10.93 -11.87 4.96
N LEU A 334 -11.83 -11.40 5.81
CA LEU A 334 -11.48 -10.84 7.11
C LEU A 334 -10.96 -11.95 8.04
N HIS A 335 -9.94 -11.63 8.85
CA HIS A 335 -9.44 -12.55 9.85
C HIS A 335 -10.52 -12.83 10.91
N PRO A 336 -10.74 -14.09 11.36
CA PRO A 336 -11.81 -14.40 12.32
C PRO A 336 -11.73 -13.58 13.61
N GLY A 337 -10.53 -13.34 14.14
CA GLY A 337 -10.33 -12.52 15.32
C GLY A 337 -10.74 -11.06 15.11
N ALA A 338 -10.40 -10.48 13.95
CA ALA A 338 -10.84 -9.13 13.60
C ALA A 338 -12.36 -9.06 13.39
N ALA A 339 -12.93 -10.06 12.71
CA ALA A 339 -14.38 -10.16 12.52
C ALA A 339 -15.12 -10.23 13.86
N ARG A 340 -14.60 -10.97 14.84
CA ARG A 340 -15.14 -11.03 16.20
C ARG A 340 -15.19 -9.63 16.82
N TYR A 341 -14.09 -8.90 16.78
CA TYR A 341 -14.04 -7.54 17.31
C TYR A 341 -15.09 -6.61 16.66
N TYR A 342 -15.13 -6.58 15.33
CA TYR A 342 -16.04 -5.67 14.62
C TYR A 342 -17.52 -6.03 14.80
N LYS A 343 -17.86 -7.31 15.01
CA LYS A 343 -19.21 -7.75 15.38
C LYS A 343 -19.56 -7.31 16.79
N GLU A 344 -18.67 -7.50 17.76
CA GLU A 344 -18.86 -7.05 19.16
C GLU A 344 -19.09 -5.54 19.25
N LYS A 345 -18.42 -4.75 18.38
CA LYS A 345 -18.60 -3.29 18.30
C LYS A 345 -19.85 -2.87 17.50
N GLY A 346 -20.54 -3.82 16.85
CA GLY A 346 -21.69 -3.51 16.01
C GLY A 346 -21.36 -2.85 14.66
N TYR A 347 -20.09 -2.90 14.22
CA TYR A 347 -19.64 -2.35 12.93
C TYR A 347 -20.04 -3.24 11.75
N MET A 348 -20.16 -4.52 12.00
CA MET A 348 -20.64 -5.53 11.05
C MET A 348 -21.98 -6.10 11.52
N LYS A 349 -22.86 -6.35 10.57
CA LYS A 349 -24.05 -7.14 10.87
C LYS A 349 -23.63 -8.57 11.25
N PRO A 350 -24.37 -9.22 12.17
CA PRO A 350 -24.11 -10.60 12.57
C PRO A 350 -24.01 -11.58 11.40
#